data_eb3cc883b36b6dc6180f63f6b6cc39ea
#
_entry.id   eb3cc883b36b6dc6180f63f6b6cc39ea
#
_cell.length_a   1.000
_cell.length_b   1.000
_cell.length_c   1.000
_cell.angle_alpha   90.00
_cell.angle_beta   90.00
_cell.angle_gamma   90.00
#
_symmetry.space_group_name_H-M   'P 1'
#
loop_
_entity.id
_entity.type
_entity.pdbx_description
1 polymer ?
#
loop_
_entity_poly.entity_id
_entity_poly.type
_entity_poly.pdbx_seq_one_letter_code
_entity_poly.pdbx_strand_id
1 'polypeptide(L)'
;MPAEWEPQSMVQLTWPHKDTDWAPILPEITAVYDNLAREIRKREQLLIVDDIPHNDTWARDHGFITVEENGKKILLDFCFNGWGEKFPADLDNAINRHLYEQGLISGTYEDHLDFVLEGGSIESDGKGTIFTTSCCLMASHRNQPLTQLEI
;
A
#
# COMPACT_ATOMS: atom_id res chain seq x y z
N MET A 1 -8.36 1.31 12.52
CA MET A 1 -7.40 1.97 11.59
C MET A 1 -7.19 3.38 12.09
N PRO A 2 -5.95 3.85 12.30
CA PRO A 2 -5.65 5.24 12.62
C PRO A 2 -6.07 6.18 11.50
N ALA A 3 -6.34 7.46 11.85
CA ALA A 3 -6.60 8.47 10.84
C ALA A 3 -5.28 8.95 10.18
N GLU A 4 -5.36 9.53 8.98
CA GLU A 4 -4.20 10.03 8.23
C GLU A 4 -3.33 11.05 8.99
N TRP A 5 -3.93 11.80 9.92
CA TRP A 5 -3.25 12.82 10.74
C TRP A 5 -2.67 12.31 12.05
N GLU A 6 -2.85 11.01 12.35
CA GLU A 6 -2.24 10.41 13.54
C GLU A 6 -0.73 10.23 13.37
N PRO A 7 0.04 10.24 14.46
CA PRO A 7 1.47 9.99 14.38
C PRO A 7 1.78 8.65 13.72
N GLN A 8 2.60 8.67 12.69
CA GLN A 8 3.06 7.47 12.00
C GLN A 8 4.51 7.13 12.37
N SER A 9 4.88 5.88 12.24
CA SER A 9 6.22 5.40 12.61
C SER A 9 7.18 5.40 11.43
N MET A 10 6.68 5.35 10.19
CA MET A 10 7.49 5.18 9.00
C MET A 10 6.70 5.52 7.73
N VAL A 11 7.37 6.04 6.72
CA VAL A 11 6.86 6.16 5.35
C VAL A 11 7.55 5.12 4.48
N GLN A 12 6.81 4.45 3.61
CA GLN A 12 7.33 3.57 2.56
C GLN A 12 7.31 4.30 1.21
N LEU A 13 8.41 4.20 0.48
CA LEU A 13 8.49 4.57 -0.94
C LEU A 13 8.91 3.35 -1.75
N THR A 14 8.12 2.99 -2.76
CA THR A 14 8.50 1.99 -3.76
C THR A 14 9.15 2.73 -4.93
N TRP A 15 10.41 2.38 -5.25
CA TRP A 15 11.27 3.21 -6.09
C TRP A 15 11.00 3.00 -7.58
N PRO A 16 10.93 4.06 -8.42
CA PRO A 16 10.74 3.91 -9.86
C PRO A 16 11.95 3.26 -10.53
N HIS A 17 11.72 2.40 -11.50
CA HIS A 17 12.75 1.76 -12.31
C HIS A 17 12.36 1.66 -13.78
N LYS A 18 13.28 1.13 -14.60
CA LYS A 18 13.13 1.08 -16.08
C LYS A 18 11.95 0.25 -16.60
N ASP A 19 11.37 -0.61 -15.76
CA ASP A 19 10.27 -1.50 -16.12
C ASP A 19 8.93 -1.05 -15.50
N THR A 20 8.89 0.15 -14.89
CA THR A 20 7.66 0.81 -14.41
C THR A 20 7.10 1.77 -15.48
N ASP A 21 5.88 2.24 -15.30
CA ASP A 21 5.26 3.25 -16.18
C ASP A 21 6.04 4.58 -16.22
N TRP A 22 6.96 4.78 -15.26
CA TRP A 22 7.86 5.94 -15.21
C TRP A 22 9.06 5.87 -16.15
N ALA A 23 9.29 4.75 -16.85
CA ALA A 23 10.46 4.55 -17.72
C ALA A 23 10.72 5.71 -18.70
N PRO A 24 9.69 6.33 -19.35
CA PRO A 24 9.93 7.43 -20.30
C PRO A 24 10.52 8.69 -19.68
N ILE A 25 10.33 8.90 -18.37
CA ILE A 25 10.79 10.09 -17.63
C ILE A 25 11.56 9.67 -16.36
N LEU A 26 12.24 8.54 -16.43
CA LEU A 26 12.91 7.95 -15.25
C LEU A 26 13.90 8.91 -14.56
N PRO A 27 14.76 9.66 -15.26
CA PRO A 27 15.65 10.62 -14.61
C PRO A 27 14.92 11.71 -13.83
N GLU A 28 13.85 12.25 -14.39
CA GLU A 28 13.06 13.31 -13.78
C GLU A 28 12.31 12.81 -12.53
N ILE A 29 11.65 11.64 -12.63
CA ILE A 29 10.92 11.07 -11.49
C ILE A 29 11.87 10.63 -10.39
N THR A 30 13.03 10.07 -10.72
CA THR A 30 14.05 9.72 -9.73
C THR A 30 14.50 10.95 -8.95
N ALA A 31 14.72 12.08 -9.61
CA ALA A 31 15.07 13.33 -8.94
C ALA A 31 13.97 13.82 -7.99
N VAL A 32 12.70 13.59 -8.31
CA VAL A 32 11.57 13.87 -7.40
C VAL A 32 11.61 12.94 -6.19
N TYR A 33 11.81 11.64 -6.40
CA TYR A 33 11.90 10.64 -5.32
C TYR A 33 13.10 10.91 -4.39
N ASP A 34 14.26 11.31 -4.93
CA ASP A 34 15.41 11.73 -4.13
C ASP A 34 15.07 12.93 -3.23
N ASN A 35 14.31 13.90 -3.76
CA ASN A 35 13.86 15.04 -2.97
C ASN A 35 12.86 14.61 -1.89
N LEU A 36 11.87 13.78 -2.22
CA LEU A 36 10.92 13.24 -1.27
C LEU A 36 11.64 12.46 -0.15
N ALA A 37 12.52 11.55 -0.51
CA ALA A 37 13.31 10.76 0.44
C ALA A 37 14.12 11.64 1.39
N ARG A 38 14.77 12.69 0.87
CA ARG A 38 15.51 13.66 1.66
C ARG A 38 14.63 14.42 2.65
N GLU A 39 13.44 14.86 2.22
CA GLU A 39 12.54 15.64 3.08
C GLU A 39 11.85 14.75 4.14
N ILE A 40 11.47 13.53 3.78
CA ILE A 40 10.86 12.57 4.73
C ILE A 40 11.87 12.21 5.83
N ARG A 41 13.11 11.85 5.47
CA ARG A 41 14.17 11.48 6.43
C ARG A 41 14.50 12.56 7.47
N LYS A 42 14.14 13.81 7.24
CA LYS A 42 14.29 14.88 8.25
C LYS A 42 13.25 14.81 9.35
N ARG A 43 12.18 14.06 9.18
CA ARG A 43 10.98 14.08 10.03
C ARG A 43 10.60 12.70 10.55
N GLU A 44 10.82 11.67 9.74
CA GLU A 44 10.32 10.32 9.97
C GLU A 44 11.30 9.26 9.45
N GLN A 45 11.11 8.02 9.87
CA GLN A 45 11.79 6.89 9.27
C GLN A 45 11.27 6.68 7.85
N LEU A 46 12.17 6.35 6.95
CA LEU A 46 11.87 6.07 5.56
C LEU A 46 12.34 4.67 5.19
N LEU A 47 11.42 3.85 4.73
CA LEU A 47 11.68 2.57 4.08
C LEU A 47 11.65 2.78 2.57
N ILE A 48 12.73 2.41 1.89
CA ILE A 48 12.81 2.41 0.43
C ILE A 48 12.77 0.96 -0.05
N VAL A 49 11.85 0.68 -0.97
CA VAL A 49 11.74 -0.58 -1.69
C VAL A 49 12.32 -0.35 -3.08
N ASP A 50 13.55 -0.79 -3.31
CA ASP A 50 14.29 -0.70 -4.57
C ASP A 50 14.95 -2.02 -4.98
N ASP A 51 15.17 -2.93 -4.04
CA ASP A 51 15.77 -4.25 -4.21
C ASP A 51 14.77 -5.41 -4.23
N ILE A 52 13.51 -5.14 -3.88
CA ILE A 52 12.41 -6.10 -4.00
C ILE A 52 11.73 -5.91 -5.36
N PRO A 53 11.58 -6.98 -6.17
CA PRO A 53 10.87 -6.88 -7.44
C PRO A 53 9.44 -6.33 -7.26
N HIS A 54 9.07 -5.36 -8.09
CA HIS A 54 7.75 -4.72 -8.06
C HIS A 54 7.32 -4.31 -9.48
N ASN A 55 6.01 -4.15 -9.69
CA ASN A 55 5.45 -3.76 -10.96
C ASN A 55 5.46 -2.24 -11.13
N ASP A 56 5.10 -1.48 -10.05
CA ASP A 56 5.05 -0.03 -10.07
C ASP A 56 5.26 0.58 -8.67
N THR A 57 5.14 1.89 -8.54
CA THR A 57 5.56 2.70 -7.38
C THR A 57 4.44 3.04 -6.40
N TRP A 58 3.24 2.49 -6.57
CA TRP A 58 2.01 2.88 -5.87
C TRP A 58 1.91 2.24 -4.47
N ALA A 59 2.88 2.56 -3.60
CA ALA A 59 2.99 2.00 -2.26
C ALA A 59 1.73 2.25 -1.39
N ARG A 60 0.97 3.31 -1.65
CA ARG A 60 -0.29 3.58 -0.96
C ARG A 60 -1.33 2.50 -1.26
N ASP A 61 -1.35 1.98 -2.48
CA ASP A 61 -2.36 1.02 -2.93
C ASP A 61 -2.01 -0.43 -2.58
N HIS A 62 -0.74 -0.81 -2.69
CA HIS A 62 -0.30 -2.18 -2.40
C HIS A 62 0.27 -2.37 -0.99
N GLY A 63 0.57 -1.29 -0.26
CA GLY A 63 1.16 -1.37 1.08
C GLY A 63 0.18 -1.89 2.14
N PHE A 64 0.71 -2.30 3.30
CA PHE A 64 -0.11 -2.75 4.41
C PHE A 64 -1.16 -1.73 4.83
N ILE A 65 -2.36 -2.19 5.13
CA ILE A 65 -3.33 -1.43 5.90
C ILE A 65 -3.07 -1.73 7.37
N THR A 66 -2.53 -0.75 8.09
CA THR A 66 -2.17 -0.91 9.50
C THR A 66 -3.36 -0.57 10.39
N VAL A 67 -3.70 -1.48 11.29
CA VAL A 67 -4.68 -1.23 12.35
C VAL A 67 -4.03 -1.44 13.73
N GLU A 68 -4.66 -0.88 14.75
CA GLU A 68 -4.26 -1.08 16.13
C GLU A 68 -5.39 -1.74 16.91
N GLU A 69 -5.09 -2.83 17.59
CA GLU A 69 -5.99 -3.52 18.48
C GLU A 69 -5.31 -3.79 19.83
N ASN A 70 -5.90 -3.27 20.92
CA ASN A 70 -5.37 -3.45 22.29
C ASN A 70 -3.89 -3.05 22.44
N GLY A 71 -3.47 -1.98 21.75
CA GLY A 71 -2.09 -1.49 21.74
C GLY A 71 -1.12 -2.34 20.92
N LYS A 72 -1.62 -3.26 20.10
CA LYS A 72 -0.82 -4.06 19.17
C LYS A 72 -1.08 -3.61 17.74
N LYS A 73 0.00 -3.48 16.99
CA LYS A 73 -0.05 -3.20 15.55
C LYS A 73 -0.34 -4.48 14.79
N ILE A 74 -1.36 -4.44 13.94
CA ILE A 74 -1.72 -5.50 13.01
C ILE A 74 -1.52 -4.97 11.59
N LEU A 75 -0.86 -5.76 10.77
CA LEU A 75 -0.51 -5.47 9.39
C LEU A 75 -1.42 -6.31 8.48
N LEU A 76 -2.48 -5.70 7.97
CA LEU A 76 -3.42 -6.36 7.07
C LEU A 76 -2.86 -6.29 5.65
N ASP A 77 -2.66 -7.45 5.03
CA ASP A 77 -2.12 -7.60 3.67
C ASP A 77 -3.24 -7.97 2.71
N PHE A 78 -3.84 -6.95 2.07
CA PHE A 78 -4.91 -7.11 1.10
C PHE A 78 -4.37 -7.23 -0.33
N CYS A 79 -5.14 -7.86 -1.22
CA CYS A 79 -4.80 -7.96 -2.62
C CYS A 79 -4.95 -6.61 -3.33
N PHE A 80 -3.85 -6.09 -3.87
CA PHE A 80 -3.87 -5.06 -4.89
C PHE A 80 -3.91 -5.71 -6.27
N ASN A 81 -4.92 -5.42 -7.08
CA ASN A 81 -5.10 -6.06 -8.39
C ASN A 81 -4.95 -5.08 -9.58
N GLY A 82 -4.11 -4.05 -9.41
CA GLY A 82 -3.85 -3.08 -10.48
C GLY A 82 -5.09 -2.29 -10.89
N TRP A 83 -5.90 -1.85 -9.92
CA TRP A 83 -7.13 -1.06 -10.10
C TRP A 83 -8.20 -1.77 -10.94
N GLY A 84 -8.40 -3.06 -10.71
CA GLY A 84 -9.35 -3.89 -11.44
C GLY A 84 -8.74 -4.51 -12.69
N GLU A 85 -7.55 -5.10 -12.56
CA GLU A 85 -6.81 -5.83 -13.60
C GLU A 85 -6.43 -4.96 -14.83
N LYS A 86 -6.26 -3.64 -14.61
CA LYS A 86 -5.78 -2.74 -15.66
C LYS A 86 -4.27 -2.81 -15.85
N PHE A 87 -3.55 -3.18 -14.79
CA PHE A 87 -2.09 -3.29 -14.75
C PHE A 87 -1.66 -4.56 -14.01
N PRO A 88 -0.49 -5.14 -14.32
CA PRO A 88 0.10 -6.20 -13.53
C PRO A 88 0.33 -5.72 -12.09
N ALA A 89 0.12 -6.58 -11.08
CA ALA A 89 0.32 -6.27 -9.67
C ALA A 89 0.83 -7.48 -8.86
N ASP A 90 1.23 -8.54 -9.52
CA ASP A 90 1.70 -9.77 -8.88
C ASP A 90 2.98 -9.57 -8.08
N LEU A 91 3.91 -8.76 -8.58
CA LEU A 91 5.13 -8.42 -7.86
C LEU A 91 4.85 -7.45 -6.72
N ASP A 92 3.95 -6.47 -6.92
CA ASP A 92 3.56 -5.51 -5.88
C ASP A 92 2.93 -6.22 -4.68
N ASN A 93 2.07 -7.21 -4.91
CA ASN A 93 1.48 -8.05 -3.85
C ASN A 93 2.49 -8.88 -3.05
N ALA A 94 3.68 -9.14 -3.60
CA ALA A 94 4.72 -9.87 -2.88
C ALA A 94 5.54 -8.98 -1.92
N ILE A 95 5.52 -7.66 -2.10
CA ILE A 95 6.35 -6.71 -1.34
C ILE A 95 6.10 -6.83 0.16
N ASN A 96 4.83 -6.77 0.58
CA ASN A 96 4.44 -6.77 2.00
C ASN A 96 5.00 -7.99 2.74
N ARG A 97 4.83 -9.16 2.17
CA ARG A 97 5.35 -10.41 2.74
C ARG A 97 6.88 -10.39 2.84
N HIS A 98 7.59 -9.94 1.80
CA HIS A 98 9.06 -9.81 1.84
C HIS A 98 9.52 -8.85 2.94
N LEU A 99 8.88 -7.69 3.08
CA LEU A 99 9.22 -6.72 4.11
C LEU A 99 9.02 -7.28 5.52
N TYR A 100 7.93 -8.02 5.72
CA TYR A 100 7.64 -8.67 7.00
C TYR A 100 8.63 -9.78 7.32
N GLU A 101 8.89 -10.70 6.39
CA GLU A 101 9.82 -11.83 6.56
C GLU A 101 11.26 -11.36 6.80
N GLN A 102 11.66 -10.25 6.21
CA GLN A 102 12.98 -9.62 6.45
C GLN A 102 13.05 -8.83 7.75
N GLY A 103 11.93 -8.69 8.48
CA GLY A 103 11.88 -7.93 9.74
C GLY A 103 12.01 -6.42 9.57
N LEU A 104 11.77 -5.90 8.35
CA LEU A 104 11.84 -4.47 8.05
C LEU A 104 10.60 -3.71 8.54
N ILE A 105 9.48 -4.40 8.69
CA ILE A 105 8.24 -3.89 9.29
C ILE A 105 7.85 -4.80 10.45
N SER A 106 7.44 -4.20 11.57
CA SER A 106 7.05 -4.92 12.79
C SER A 106 5.56 -4.81 13.07
N GLY A 107 4.95 -5.92 13.46
CA GLY A 107 3.52 -6.03 13.80
C GLY A 107 3.08 -7.49 13.72
N THR A 108 1.79 -7.74 13.92
CA THR A 108 1.19 -9.05 13.62
C THR A 108 0.75 -9.05 12.16
N TYR A 109 1.27 -9.94 11.37
CA TYR A 109 0.88 -10.09 9.96
C TYR A 109 -0.43 -10.87 9.84
N GLU A 110 -1.36 -10.35 9.07
CA GLU A 110 -2.61 -11.04 8.69
C GLU A 110 -2.77 -11.03 7.16
N ASP A 111 -2.92 -12.21 6.59
CA ASP A 111 -3.09 -12.44 5.16
C ASP A 111 -4.58 -12.32 4.78
N HIS A 112 -4.88 -11.37 3.92
CA HIS A 112 -6.19 -11.09 3.34
C HIS A 112 -6.11 -10.99 1.81
N LEU A 113 -5.15 -11.67 1.18
CA LEU A 113 -4.92 -11.62 -0.27
C LEU A 113 -6.07 -12.25 -1.09
N ASP A 114 -7.05 -12.86 -0.44
CA ASP A 114 -8.30 -13.31 -1.04
C ASP A 114 -9.34 -12.20 -1.22
N PHE A 115 -9.06 -10.99 -0.70
CA PHE A 115 -9.93 -9.82 -0.83
C PHE A 115 -9.20 -8.65 -1.48
N VAL A 116 -9.78 -8.07 -2.53
CA VAL A 116 -9.21 -6.92 -3.24
C VAL A 116 -9.54 -5.62 -2.50
N LEU A 117 -8.50 -4.94 -2.00
CA LEU A 117 -8.64 -3.64 -1.36
C LEU A 117 -7.36 -2.81 -1.54
N GLU A 118 -7.50 -1.64 -2.12
CA GLU A 118 -6.41 -0.67 -2.27
C GLU A 118 -6.41 0.30 -1.09
N GLY A 119 -5.27 0.56 -0.49
CA GLY A 119 -5.16 1.55 0.60
C GLY A 119 -5.56 2.96 0.17
N GLY A 120 -5.35 3.32 -1.11
CA GLY A 120 -5.79 4.58 -1.69
C GLY A 120 -7.30 4.72 -1.86
N SER A 121 -8.07 3.66 -1.67
CA SER A 121 -9.53 3.66 -1.79
C SER A 121 -10.28 3.87 -0.47
N ILE A 122 -9.56 3.97 0.65
CA ILE A 122 -10.17 4.06 1.98
C ILE A 122 -9.61 5.25 2.76
N GLU A 123 -10.48 5.84 3.60
CA GLU A 123 -10.14 6.89 4.56
C GLU A 123 -10.68 6.53 5.94
N SER A 124 -9.98 6.90 7.00
CA SER A 124 -10.38 6.64 8.38
C SER A 124 -10.46 7.91 9.19
N ASP A 125 -11.49 8.03 10.04
CA ASP A 125 -11.58 9.10 11.03
C ASP A 125 -10.80 8.80 12.33
N GLY A 126 -10.20 7.59 12.42
CA GLY A 126 -9.51 7.10 13.62
C GLY A 126 -10.44 6.78 14.79
N LYS A 127 -11.76 6.83 14.60
CA LYS A 127 -12.80 6.68 15.65
C LYS A 127 -13.81 5.57 15.33
N GLY A 128 -13.47 4.71 14.38
CA GLY A 128 -14.30 3.56 14.01
C GLY A 128 -15.10 3.75 12.71
N THR A 129 -14.94 4.87 12.00
CA THR A 129 -15.56 5.08 10.70
C THR A 129 -14.54 4.93 9.58
N ILE A 130 -14.87 4.13 8.58
CA ILE A 130 -14.11 4.00 7.33
C ILE A 130 -14.97 4.53 6.18
N PHE A 131 -14.40 5.38 5.36
CA PHE A 131 -15.01 5.91 4.13
C PHE A 131 -14.38 5.24 2.93
N THR A 132 -15.21 4.83 1.99
CA THR A 132 -14.79 4.30 0.69
C THR A 132 -15.84 4.61 -0.36
N THR A 133 -15.61 4.24 -1.62
CA THR A 133 -16.61 4.38 -2.68
C THR A 133 -17.06 3.01 -3.19
N SER A 134 -18.33 2.91 -3.59
CA SER A 134 -18.84 1.70 -4.22
C SER A 134 -18.07 1.34 -5.50
N CYS A 135 -17.54 2.32 -6.21
CA CYS A 135 -16.73 2.07 -7.40
C CYS A 135 -15.43 1.32 -7.09
N CYS A 136 -14.80 1.58 -5.93
CA CYS A 136 -13.57 0.89 -5.54
C CYS A 136 -13.81 -0.55 -5.12
N LEU A 137 -14.96 -0.84 -4.48
CA LEU A 137 -15.29 -2.18 -4.00
C LEU A 137 -16.09 -3.02 -5.01
N MET A 138 -16.98 -2.39 -5.78
CA MET A 138 -18.01 -3.06 -6.59
C MET A 138 -17.77 -3.00 -8.10
N ALA A 139 -16.75 -2.27 -8.58
CA ALA A 139 -16.39 -2.26 -9.99
C ALA A 139 -16.02 -3.67 -10.49
N SER A 140 -16.12 -3.88 -11.79
CA SER A 140 -15.72 -5.16 -12.42
C SER A 140 -14.29 -5.54 -12.03
N HIS A 141 -14.04 -6.84 -11.89
CA HIS A 141 -12.73 -7.39 -11.50
C HIS A 141 -12.23 -6.95 -10.12
N ARG A 142 -13.16 -6.75 -9.16
CA ARG A 142 -12.83 -6.52 -7.75
C ARG A 142 -13.19 -7.77 -6.92
N ASN A 143 -14.24 -7.70 -6.14
CA ASN A 143 -14.61 -8.76 -5.20
C ASN A 143 -15.84 -9.58 -5.63
N GLN A 144 -16.20 -9.59 -6.92
CA GLN A 144 -17.33 -10.40 -7.38
C GLN A 144 -17.03 -11.90 -7.14
N PRO A 145 -18.03 -12.69 -6.77
CA PRO A 145 -19.48 -12.38 -6.82
C PRO A 145 -20.06 -11.73 -5.56
N LEU A 146 -19.26 -11.23 -4.63
CA LEU A 146 -19.74 -10.61 -3.39
C LEU A 146 -20.64 -9.41 -3.68
N THR A 147 -21.73 -9.32 -2.92
CA THR A 147 -22.64 -8.15 -2.93
C THR A 147 -22.11 -7.06 -1.99
N GLN A 148 -22.66 -5.86 -2.11
CA GLN A 148 -22.31 -4.74 -1.22
C GLN A 148 -22.56 -5.05 0.28
N LEU A 149 -23.45 -5.97 0.62
CA LEU A 149 -23.72 -6.35 2.01
C LEU A 149 -22.76 -7.43 2.52
N GLU A 150 -22.04 -8.09 1.64
CA GLU A 150 -21.07 -9.13 1.97
C GLU A 150 -19.63 -8.59 2.06
N ILE A 151 -19.41 -7.39 1.50
CA ILE A 151 -18.18 -6.62 1.60
C ILE A 151 -18.22 -5.71 2.84
#